data_90b0ce2837255c97bdda1d1f40c502bd
#
_entry.id   90b0ce2837255c97bdda1d1f40c502bd
#
_cell.length_a   1.000
_cell.length_b   1.000
_cell.length_c   1.000
_cell.angle_alpha   90.00
_cell.angle_beta   90.00
_cell.angle_gamma   90.00
#
_symmetry.space_group_name_H-M   'P 1'
#
loop_
_entity.id
_entity.type
_entity.pdbx_description
1 polymer ?
#
loop_
_entity_poly.entity_id
_entity_poly.type
_entity_poly.pdbx_seq_one_letter_code
_entity_poly.pdbx_strand_id
1 'polypeptide(L)'
;MAAGKEKKKVVRSTAWTVSEPLGTRYPSTIDTIPTNYHANFVQWMVSDAYAGTGNYGSQGQNQIFFDREHASEFFFEDNLPYVLTVPKYKFYNSGRPMTIIGYGFGGNKYSSQDRLNIDFSGNVNKKLQFGAGIDYIYSKGSYENQANKDFAWQVGSSYTGDRYEVQAFVSGYNLTNKENGGITDDRYITDPAKVQGGQTSVDPKTIP
;
A
#
# COMPACT_ATOMS: atom_id res chain seq x y z
N MET A 1 3.28 -56.87 4.53
CA MET A 1 2.50 -55.80 5.14
C MET A 1 2.86 -54.52 4.41
N ALA A 2 1.98 -54.01 3.53
CA ALA A 2 2.20 -52.77 2.80
C ALA A 2 1.75 -51.61 3.68
N ALA A 3 2.68 -50.75 4.11
CA ALA A 3 2.37 -49.52 4.82
C ALA A 3 1.61 -48.57 3.89
N GLY A 4 0.33 -48.37 4.15
CA GLY A 4 -0.50 -47.43 3.45
C GLY A 4 0.08 -46.02 3.61
N LYS A 5 0.54 -45.39 2.51
CA LYS A 5 0.89 -43.99 2.47
C LYS A 5 -0.36 -43.17 2.77
N GLU A 6 -0.46 -42.61 3.97
CA GLU A 6 -1.44 -41.60 4.30
C GLU A 6 -1.35 -40.46 3.27
N LYS A 7 -2.39 -40.28 2.47
CA LYS A 7 -2.51 -39.15 1.57
C LYS A 7 -2.56 -37.87 2.42
N LYS A 8 -1.49 -37.10 2.47
CA LYS A 8 -1.48 -35.77 3.08
C LYS A 8 -2.65 -34.99 2.53
N LYS A 9 -3.60 -34.65 3.39
CA LYS A 9 -4.76 -33.84 3.04
C LYS A 9 -4.25 -32.45 2.61
N VAL A 10 -4.42 -32.12 1.34
CA VAL A 10 -4.03 -30.82 0.82
C VAL A 10 -4.91 -29.78 1.48
N VAL A 11 -4.34 -28.95 2.32
CA VAL A 11 -5.03 -27.83 2.95
C VAL A 11 -5.18 -26.76 1.85
N ARG A 12 -6.40 -26.53 1.41
CA ARG A 12 -6.71 -25.48 0.43
C ARG A 12 -6.98 -24.19 1.19
N SER A 13 -6.19 -23.17 0.89
CA SER A 13 -6.47 -21.80 1.32
C SER A 13 -7.31 -21.11 0.26
N THR A 14 -8.27 -20.31 0.67
CA THR A 14 -9.11 -19.50 -0.20
C THR A 14 -9.06 -18.04 0.24
N ALA A 15 -9.17 -17.13 -0.70
CA ALA A 15 -9.29 -15.71 -0.43
C ALA A 15 -10.49 -15.14 -1.17
N TRP A 16 -11.09 -14.09 -0.62
CA TRP A 16 -12.17 -13.35 -1.26
C TRP A 16 -12.15 -11.88 -0.86
N THR A 17 -12.77 -11.08 -1.67
CA THR A 17 -13.12 -9.68 -1.40
C THR A 17 -14.63 -9.53 -1.35
N VAL A 18 -15.08 -8.38 -0.88
CA VAL A 18 -16.51 -8.06 -0.74
C VAL A 18 -16.79 -6.79 -1.53
N SER A 19 -17.85 -6.78 -2.33
CA SER A 19 -18.25 -5.59 -3.08
C SER A 19 -19.26 -4.75 -2.32
N GLU A 20 -19.21 -3.45 -2.53
CA GLU A 20 -20.28 -2.52 -2.15
C GLU A 20 -21.36 -2.46 -3.24
N PRO A 21 -22.63 -2.14 -2.89
CA PRO A 21 -23.19 -1.95 -1.55
C PRO A 21 -23.74 -3.26 -0.94
N LEU A 22 -23.80 -4.34 -1.69
CA LEU A 22 -24.55 -5.55 -1.32
C LEU A 22 -23.74 -6.56 -0.50
N GLY A 23 -22.44 -6.35 -0.34
CA GLY A 23 -21.60 -7.30 0.38
C GLY A 23 -21.38 -8.62 -0.35
N THR A 24 -21.49 -8.65 -1.67
CA THR A 24 -21.30 -9.87 -2.47
C THR A 24 -19.84 -10.30 -2.44
N ARG A 25 -19.61 -11.60 -2.19
CA ARG A 25 -18.26 -12.17 -2.18
C ARG A 25 -17.76 -12.45 -3.59
N TYR A 26 -16.55 -12.02 -3.87
CA TYR A 26 -15.82 -12.37 -5.08
C TYR A 26 -14.56 -13.16 -4.72
N PRO A 27 -14.33 -14.31 -5.37
CA PRO A 27 -13.11 -15.06 -5.16
C PRO A 27 -11.88 -14.22 -5.56
N SER A 28 -10.86 -14.24 -4.72
CA SER A 28 -9.60 -13.56 -4.94
C SER A 28 -8.46 -14.58 -4.91
N THR A 29 -7.35 -14.24 -5.53
CA THR A 29 -6.14 -15.05 -5.51
C THR A 29 -5.28 -14.71 -4.31
N ILE A 30 -4.64 -15.73 -3.73
CA ILE A 30 -3.59 -15.53 -2.72
C ILE A 30 -2.29 -15.33 -3.49
N ASP A 31 -1.64 -14.20 -3.27
CA ASP A 31 -0.32 -13.99 -3.84
C ASP A 31 0.69 -14.88 -3.11
N THR A 32 1.25 -15.82 -3.84
CA THR A 32 2.27 -16.78 -3.35
C THR A 32 3.59 -16.62 -4.08
N ILE A 33 3.73 -15.58 -4.91
CA ILE A 33 4.92 -15.33 -5.72
C ILE A 33 5.90 -14.46 -4.91
N PRO A 34 7.00 -15.01 -4.37
CA PRO A 34 7.93 -14.24 -3.53
C PRO A 34 8.77 -13.23 -4.32
N THR A 35 8.74 -13.30 -5.65
CA THR A 35 9.55 -12.47 -6.56
C THR A 35 8.75 -11.39 -7.28
N ASN A 36 7.57 -11.04 -6.77
CA ASN A 36 6.72 -10.02 -7.38
C ASN A 36 7.20 -8.60 -7.00
N TYR A 37 8.34 -8.20 -7.51
CA TYR A 37 8.92 -6.88 -7.24
C TYR A 37 8.05 -5.72 -7.73
N HIS A 38 7.25 -5.93 -8.76
CA HIS A 38 6.38 -4.91 -9.33
C HIS A 38 5.20 -4.56 -8.41
N ALA A 39 4.80 -5.48 -7.54
CA ALA A 39 3.73 -5.24 -6.56
C ALA A 39 4.14 -4.35 -5.37
N ASN A 40 5.40 -3.95 -5.28
CA ASN A 40 5.85 -3.08 -4.19
C ASN A 40 5.45 -1.61 -4.37
N PHE A 41 5.17 -1.18 -5.58
CA PHE A 41 4.71 0.18 -5.84
C PHE A 41 3.17 0.24 -5.78
N VAL A 42 2.64 0.83 -4.70
CA VAL A 42 1.19 0.93 -4.47
C VAL A 42 0.47 1.65 -5.61
N GLN A 43 1.07 2.68 -6.15
CA GLN A 43 0.51 3.47 -7.23
C GLN A 43 0.32 2.65 -8.51
N TRP A 44 1.28 1.80 -8.86
CA TRP A 44 1.18 0.93 -10.03
C TRP A 44 0.17 -0.21 -9.87
N MET A 45 -0.17 -0.55 -8.62
CA MET A 45 -1.23 -1.52 -8.36
C MET A 45 -2.63 -0.97 -8.66
N VAL A 46 -2.78 0.36 -8.70
CA VAL A 46 -4.06 1.01 -9.01
C VAL A 46 -4.24 1.15 -10.52
N SER A 47 -3.25 1.68 -11.23
CA SER A 47 -3.28 1.88 -12.67
C SER A 47 -1.89 2.15 -13.21
N ASP A 48 -1.60 1.67 -14.42
CA ASP A 48 -0.37 1.99 -15.16
C ASP A 48 -0.28 3.48 -15.53
N ALA A 49 -1.43 4.18 -15.52
CA ALA A 49 -1.52 5.62 -15.82
C ALA A 49 -1.52 6.50 -14.55
N TYR A 50 -1.17 5.95 -13.40
CA TYR A 50 -1.16 6.71 -12.17
C TYR A 50 0.11 7.56 -12.05
N ALA A 51 -0.05 8.86 -11.79
CA ALA A 51 1.06 9.80 -11.58
C ALA A 51 1.07 10.31 -10.13
N GLY A 52 2.21 10.16 -9.47
CA GLY A 52 2.46 10.74 -8.15
C GLY A 52 3.01 12.17 -8.27
N THR A 53 2.77 12.98 -7.25
CA THR A 53 3.25 14.37 -7.18
C THR A 53 4.70 14.48 -6.70
N GLY A 54 5.24 13.43 -6.14
CA GLY A 54 6.59 13.47 -5.56
C GLY A 54 7.19 12.08 -5.35
N ASN A 55 7.82 11.90 -4.21
CA ASN A 55 8.45 10.66 -3.81
C ASN A 55 7.40 9.57 -3.41
N TYR A 56 7.88 8.37 -3.12
CA TYR A 56 7.02 7.25 -2.77
C TYR A 56 6.16 7.56 -1.53
N GLY A 57 4.87 7.23 -1.57
CA GLY A 57 3.91 7.62 -0.53
C GLY A 57 3.29 9.01 -0.75
N SER A 58 3.76 9.80 -1.76
CA SER A 58 3.12 11.07 -2.08
C SER A 58 1.74 10.87 -2.70
N GLN A 59 0.94 11.90 -2.59
CA GLN A 59 -0.33 12.01 -3.28
C GLN A 59 -0.16 11.81 -4.78
N GLY A 60 -1.22 11.38 -5.44
CA GLY A 60 -1.18 11.18 -6.88
C GLY A 60 -2.56 11.00 -7.47
N GLN A 61 -2.62 11.00 -8.77
CA GLN A 61 -3.87 10.94 -9.51
C GLN A 61 -3.75 10.08 -10.75
N ASN A 62 -4.81 9.36 -11.08
CA ASN A 62 -4.90 8.67 -12.35
C ASN A 62 -5.00 9.70 -13.48
N GLN A 63 -4.14 9.59 -14.48
CA GLN A 63 -4.15 10.50 -15.63
C GLN A 63 -5.32 10.25 -16.56
N ILE A 64 -5.89 9.04 -16.52
CA ILE A 64 -7.12 8.74 -17.25
C ILE A 64 -8.29 9.24 -16.42
N PHE A 65 -8.95 10.28 -16.87
CA PHE A 65 -10.03 10.96 -16.14
C PHE A 65 -11.18 10.02 -15.74
N PHE A 66 -11.57 9.12 -16.63
CA PHE A 66 -12.71 8.21 -16.40
C PHE A 66 -12.40 7.07 -15.41
N ASP A 67 -11.11 6.81 -15.15
CA ASP A 67 -10.66 5.77 -14.22
C ASP A 67 -10.32 6.33 -12.83
N ARG A 68 -10.61 7.61 -12.59
CA ARG A 68 -10.39 8.23 -11.28
C ARG A 68 -11.38 7.70 -10.28
N GLU A 69 -10.88 7.15 -9.19
CA GLU A 69 -11.71 6.81 -8.03
C GLU A 69 -12.16 8.10 -7.34
N HIS A 70 -13.42 8.15 -6.93
CA HIS A 70 -13.98 9.27 -6.17
C HIS A 70 -14.21 8.85 -4.72
N ALA A 71 -13.81 9.70 -3.80
CA ALA A 71 -14.11 9.57 -2.37
C ALA A 71 -15.25 10.53 -1.98
N SER A 72 -15.93 10.22 -0.88
CA SER A 72 -16.93 11.14 -0.30
C SER A 72 -16.29 12.42 0.22
N GLU A 73 -15.05 12.31 0.69
CA GLU A 73 -14.23 13.44 1.16
C GLU A 73 -13.20 13.83 0.13
N PHE A 74 -13.31 15.03 -0.37
CA PHE A 74 -12.47 15.61 -1.41
C PHE A 74 -10.96 15.50 -1.15
N PHE A 75 -10.51 15.67 0.10
CA PHE A 75 -9.06 15.65 0.43
C PHE A 75 -8.49 14.23 0.41
N PHE A 76 -9.31 13.19 0.34
CA PHE A 76 -8.87 11.81 0.33
C PHE A 76 -8.61 11.24 -1.06
N GLU A 77 -9.13 11.87 -2.11
CA GLU A 77 -9.07 11.33 -3.47
C GLU A 77 -7.63 11.03 -3.91
N ASP A 78 -6.72 11.94 -3.65
CA ASP A 78 -5.32 11.80 -4.05
C ASP A 78 -4.53 10.78 -3.22
N ASN A 79 -5.07 10.37 -2.07
CA ASN A 79 -4.50 9.36 -1.19
C ASN A 79 -5.18 7.98 -1.29
N LEU A 80 -6.20 7.83 -2.12
CA LEU A 80 -6.96 6.57 -2.28
C LEU A 80 -6.13 5.32 -2.56
N PRO A 81 -4.97 5.38 -3.24
CA PRO A 81 -4.11 4.22 -3.40
C PRO A 81 -3.61 3.65 -2.07
N TYR A 82 -3.41 4.51 -1.07
CA TYR A 82 -2.89 4.13 0.26
C TYR A 82 -3.99 3.82 1.28
N VAL A 83 -5.25 4.05 0.90
CA VAL A 83 -6.42 3.83 1.74
C VAL A 83 -7.06 2.49 1.41
N LEU A 84 -7.32 1.70 2.44
CA LEU A 84 -8.01 0.43 2.28
C LEU A 84 -9.51 0.67 2.22
N THR A 85 -10.10 0.43 1.07
CA THR A 85 -11.55 0.43 0.87
C THR A 85 -12.13 -0.97 1.00
N VAL A 86 -13.47 -1.07 1.13
CA VAL A 86 -14.15 -2.36 1.28
C VAL A 86 -13.78 -3.36 0.17
N PRO A 87 -13.76 -3.00 -1.11
CA PRO A 87 -13.38 -3.93 -2.17
C PRO A 87 -11.90 -4.36 -2.14
N LYS A 88 -11.04 -3.54 -1.53
CA LYS A 88 -9.59 -3.82 -1.45
C LYS A 88 -9.23 -4.78 -0.31
N TYR A 89 -10.09 -4.89 0.73
CA TYR A 89 -9.82 -5.78 1.86
C TYR A 89 -9.96 -7.25 1.45
N LYS A 90 -8.93 -8.05 1.69
CA LYS A 90 -8.95 -9.49 1.41
C LYS A 90 -9.16 -10.29 2.68
N PHE A 91 -10.19 -11.12 2.67
CA PHE A 91 -10.44 -12.12 3.68
C PHE A 91 -9.79 -13.44 3.26
N TYR A 92 -9.21 -14.17 4.19
CA TYR A 92 -8.55 -15.43 3.92
C TYR A 92 -9.16 -16.53 4.78
N ASN A 93 -9.34 -17.72 4.20
CA ASN A 93 -9.68 -18.91 4.94
C ASN A 93 -8.59 -19.96 4.68
N SER A 94 -7.80 -20.23 5.69
CA SER A 94 -6.68 -21.16 5.59
C SER A 94 -6.71 -22.16 6.75
N GLY A 95 -6.46 -23.42 6.46
CA GLY A 95 -6.37 -24.45 7.51
C GLY A 95 -5.16 -24.30 8.43
N ARG A 96 -4.27 -23.34 8.16
CA ARG A 96 -3.11 -22.97 9.00
C ARG A 96 -2.99 -21.46 9.04
N PRO A 97 -2.51 -20.89 10.15
CA PRO A 97 -2.17 -19.46 10.19
C PRO A 97 -1.18 -19.12 9.08
N MET A 98 -1.38 -17.97 8.47
CA MET A 98 -0.55 -17.45 7.38
C MET A 98 -0.06 -16.06 7.75
N THR A 99 1.22 -15.81 7.52
CA THR A 99 1.81 -14.48 7.64
C THR A 99 2.56 -14.19 6.35
N ILE A 100 2.28 -13.04 5.76
CA ILE A 100 2.99 -12.52 4.59
C ILE A 100 3.72 -11.27 5.06
N ILE A 101 5.02 -11.23 4.84
CA ILE A 101 5.87 -10.08 5.18
C ILE A 101 6.56 -9.65 3.90
N GLY A 102 6.33 -8.41 3.50
CA GLY A 102 7.04 -7.75 2.41
C GLY A 102 7.88 -6.60 2.95
N TYR A 103 9.16 -6.57 2.61
CA TYR A 103 10.02 -5.43 2.89
C TYR A 103 10.73 -5.03 1.62
N GLY A 104 10.52 -3.79 1.22
CA GLY A 104 11.18 -3.17 0.08
C GLY A 104 11.97 -1.95 0.54
N PHE A 105 13.19 -1.82 0.06
CA PHE A 105 14.01 -0.64 0.28
C PHE A 105 14.68 -0.20 -1.02
N GLY A 106 14.90 1.09 -1.15
CA GLY A 106 15.52 1.65 -2.35
C GLY A 106 16.03 3.06 -2.13
N GLY A 107 16.57 3.63 -3.18
CA GLY A 107 17.08 4.98 -3.17
C GLY A 107 18.59 5.07 -2.86
N ASN A 108 19.03 6.28 -2.56
CA ASN A 108 20.43 6.61 -2.29
C ASN A 108 20.55 7.48 -1.03
N LYS A 109 21.73 8.02 -0.78
CA LYS A 109 22.00 8.91 0.39
C LYS A 109 21.04 10.12 0.46
N TYR A 110 20.56 10.59 -0.67
CA TYR A 110 19.75 11.81 -0.79
C TYR A 110 18.26 11.52 -0.87
N SER A 111 17.90 10.36 -1.43
CA SER A 111 16.50 9.91 -1.53
C SER A 111 16.40 8.46 -1.09
N SER A 112 15.67 8.17 -0.03
CA SER A 112 15.42 6.81 0.45
C SER A 112 13.94 6.48 0.32
N GLN A 113 13.66 5.21 0.08
CA GLN A 113 12.30 4.68 -0.03
C GLN A 113 12.24 3.33 0.65
N ASP A 114 11.44 3.24 1.69
CA ASP A 114 11.25 2.03 2.48
C ASP A 114 9.77 1.70 2.58
N ARG A 115 9.42 0.44 2.42
CA ARG A 115 8.07 -0.07 2.68
C ARG A 115 8.14 -1.37 3.45
N LEU A 116 7.36 -1.45 4.52
CA LEU A 116 7.11 -2.67 5.28
C LEU A 116 5.62 -2.99 5.21
N ASN A 117 5.28 -4.13 4.63
CA ASN A 117 3.92 -4.66 4.60
C ASN A 117 3.89 -5.99 5.37
N ILE A 118 2.94 -6.12 6.27
CA ILE A 118 2.72 -7.34 7.06
C ILE A 118 1.23 -7.65 7.03
N ASP A 119 0.89 -8.84 6.55
CA ASP A 119 -0.47 -9.37 6.59
C ASP A 119 -0.48 -10.69 7.35
N PHE A 120 -1.29 -10.77 8.38
CA PHE A 120 -1.54 -11.95 9.16
C PHE A 120 -2.97 -12.42 8.97
N SER A 121 -3.16 -13.72 8.83
CA SER A 121 -4.49 -14.33 8.80
C SER A 121 -4.49 -15.68 9.50
N GLY A 122 -5.52 -15.93 10.30
CA GLY A 122 -5.69 -17.17 11.00
C GLY A 122 -7.14 -17.54 11.24
N ASN A 123 -7.42 -18.83 11.26
CA ASN A 123 -8.73 -19.36 11.61
C ASN A 123 -8.75 -19.76 13.09
N VAL A 124 -9.71 -19.22 13.83
CA VAL A 124 -10.00 -19.67 15.21
C VAL A 124 -10.69 -21.02 15.18
N ASN A 125 -11.61 -21.20 14.25
CA ASN A 125 -12.30 -22.46 13.99
C ASN A 125 -12.73 -22.53 12.51
N LYS A 126 -13.51 -23.56 12.14
CA LYS A 126 -13.97 -23.73 10.74
C LYS A 126 -14.90 -22.61 10.24
N LYS A 127 -15.52 -21.86 11.15
CA LYS A 127 -16.51 -20.82 10.84
C LYS A 127 -15.99 -19.40 11.06
N LEU A 128 -15.01 -19.22 11.95
CA LEU A 128 -14.49 -17.92 12.35
C LEU A 128 -13.03 -17.77 11.92
N GLN A 129 -12.78 -16.73 11.18
CA GLN A 129 -11.47 -16.31 10.71
C GLN A 129 -11.23 -14.87 11.15
N PHE A 130 -9.99 -14.52 11.41
CA PHE A 130 -9.57 -13.13 11.61
C PHE A 130 -8.25 -12.86 10.87
N GLY A 131 -8.04 -11.58 10.58
CA GLY A 131 -6.83 -11.09 9.94
C GLY A 131 -6.44 -9.74 10.51
N ALA A 132 -5.16 -9.43 10.44
CA ALA A 132 -4.62 -8.13 10.80
C ALA A 132 -3.48 -7.79 9.83
N GLY A 133 -3.34 -6.52 9.49
CA GLY A 133 -2.28 -6.07 8.60
C GLY A 133 -1.76 -4.70 8.99
N ILE A 134 -0.52 -4.45 8.57
CA ILE A 134 0.17 -3.18 8.70
C ILE A 134 0.86 -2.88 7.37
N ASP A 135 0.73 -1.65 6.91
CA ASP A 135 1.49 -1.11 5.78
C ASP A 135 2.16 0.19 6.22
N TYR A 136 3.47 0.21 6.19
CA TYR A 136 4.28 1.35 6.56
C TYR A 136 5.16 1.75 5.41
N ILE A 137 5.03 2.99 4.97
CA ILE A 137 5.83 3.60 3.92
C ILE A 137 6.58 4.79 4.52
N TYR A 138 7.87 4.83 4.28
CA TYR A 138 8.70 5.99 4.56
C TYR A 138 9.51 6.33 3.33
N SER A 139 9.49 7.59 2.93
CA SER A 139 10.34 8.04 1.85
C SER A 139 10.86 9.44 2.09
N LYS A 140 12.07 9.67 1.62
CA LYS A 140 12.73 10.96 1.61
C LYS A 140 13.03 11.36 0.17
N GLY A 141 12.52 12.50 -0.24
CA GLY A 141 12.77 13.06 -1.56
C GLY A 141 14.14 13.70 -1.70
N SER A 142 14.48 14.09 -2.91
CA SER A 142 15.74 14.73 -3.25
C SER A 142 15.81 16.18 -2.82
N TYR A 143 14.68 16.82 -2.61
CA TYR A 143 14.60 18.23 -2.19
C TYR A 143 14.57 18.37 -0.68
N GLU A 144 14.91 19.57 -0.21
CA GLU A 144 14.84 19.91 1.22
C GLU A 144 13.39 19.77 1.73
N ASN A 145 13.22 19.26 2.94
CA ASN A 145 11.93 18.99 3.59
C ASN A 145 10.98 18.00 2.88
N GLN A 146 11.29 17.52 1.69
CA GLN A 146 10.45 16.56 1.00
C GLN A 146 10.56 15.18 1.66
N ALA A 147 9.53 14.75 2.36
CA ALA A 147 9.47 13.46 3.02
C ALA A 147 8.02 13.00 3.24
N ASN A 148 7.76 11.72 3.03
CA ASN A 148 6.46 11.12 3.28
C ASN A 148 6.59 10.01 4.33
N LYS A 149 5.56 9.90 5.15
CA LYS A 149 5.43 8.87 6.15
C LYS A 149 3.97 8.44 6.23
N ASP A 150 3.70 7.26 5.70
CA ASP A 150 2.37 6.69 5.67
C ASP A 150 2.33 5.45 6.53
N PHE A 151 1.38 5.41 7.43
CA PHE A 151 1.14 4.27 8.29
C PHE A 151 -0.33 3.89 8.19
N ALA A 152 -0.59 2.68 7.74
CA ALA A 152 -1.92 2.08 7.70
C ALA A 152 -1.94 0.80 8.53
N TRP A 153 -3.04 0.57 9.21
CA TRP A 153 -3.29 -0.69 9.91
C TRP A 153 -4.72 -1.16 9.65
N GLN A 154 -4.91 -2.44 9.72
CA GLN A 154 -6.20 -3.07 9.48
C GLN A 154 -6.39 -4.29 10.37
N VAL A 155 -7.61 -4.50 10.81
CA VAL A 155 -8.03 -5.71 11.52
C VAL A 155 -9.40 -6.10 10.99
N GLY A 156 -9.56 -7.36 10.65
CA GLY A 156 -10.84 -7.84 10.15
C GLY A 156 -11.16 -9.26 10.58
N SER A 157 -12.42 -9.59 10.50
CA SER A 157 -12.94 -10.90 10.86
C SER A 157 -14.04 -11.31 9.89
N SER A 158 -14.13 -12.60 9.64
CA SER A 158 -15.21 -13.19 8.88
C SER A 158 -15.78 -14.39 9.62
N TYR A 159 -17.08 -14.38 9.81
CA TYR A 159 -17.84 -15.50 10.35
C TYR A 159 -18.72 -16.08 9.24
N THR A 160 -18.58 -17.39 8.98
CA THR A 160 -19.40 -18.13 8.01
C THR A 160 -20.14 -19.24 8.73
N GLY A 161 -21.35 -18.94 9.17
CA GLY A 161 -22.24 -19.90 9.82
C GLY A 161 -23.21 -20.56 8.83
N ASP A 162 -24.08 -21.43 9.35
CA ASP A 162 -25.04 -22.16 8.53
C ASP A 162 -26.23 -21.30 8.09
N ARG A 163 -26.52 -20.22 8.83
CA ARG A 163 -27.65 -19.29 8.57
C ARG A 163 -27.22 -17.87 8.35
N TYR A 164 -26.08 -17.47 8.91
CA TYR A 164 -25.58 -16.09 8.86
C TYR A 164 -24.13 -16.07 8.41
N GLU A 165 -23.82 -15.09 7.61
CA GLU A 165 -22.47 -14.73 7.23
C GLU A 165 -22.24 -13.27 7.58
N VAL A 166 -21.14 -13.01 8.27
CA VAL A 166 -20.76 -11.66 8.67
C VAL A 166 -19.30 -11.44 8.33
N GLN A 167 -19.02 -10.33 7.66
CA GLN A 167 -17.68 -9.82 7.45
C GLN A 167 -17.61 -8.42 8.04
N ALA A 168 -16.55 -8.17 8.80
CA ALA A 168 -16.28 -6.87 9.37
C ALA A 168 -14.79 -6.59 9.32
N PHE A 169 -14.42 -5.36 9.04
CA PHE A 169 -13.06 -4.89 9.23
C PHE A 169 -13.04 -3.45 9.71
N VAL A 170 -11.96 -3.08 10.35
CA VAL A 170 -11.63 -1.71 10.76
C VAL A 170 -10.23 -1.40 10.25
N SER A 171 -10.05 -0.23 9.73
CA SER A 171 -8.75 0.28 9.29
C SER A 171 -8.53 1.70 9.80
N GLY A 172 -7.26 2.05 9.99
CA GLY A 172 -6.87 3.40 10.36
C GLY A 172 -5.60 3.80 9.64
N TYR A 173 -5.48 5.08 9.33
CA TYR A 173 -4.37 5.61 8.57
C TYR A 173 -3.81 6.86 9.24
N ASN A 174 -2.51 7.05 9.08
CA ASN A 174 -1.82 8.30 9.38
C ASN A 174 -0.91 8.61 8.19
N LEU A 175 -1.35 9.52 7.33
CA LEU A 175 -0.66 9.92 6.10
C LEU A 175 -0.04 11.29 6.33
N THR A 176 1.28 11.36 6.25
CA THR A 176 2.04 12.60 6.45
C THR A 176 2.86 12.89 5.21
N ASN A 177 2.46 13.90 4.46
CA ASN A 177 3.19 14.39 3.30
C ASN A 177 3.84 15.73 3.63
N LYS A 178 5.14 15.80 3.40
CA LYS A 178 5.91 17.05 3.49
C LYS A 178 6.44 17.39 2.10
N GLU A 179 6.11 18.56 1.66
CA GLU A 179 6.55 19.10 0.37
C GLU A 179 7.66 20.15 0.56
N ASN A 180 8.44 20.32 -0.47
CA ASN A 180 9.55 21.29 -0.45
C ASN A 180 9.07 22.75 -0.33
N GLY A 181 7.87 23.07 -0.82
CA GLY A 181 7.32 24.42 -0.79
C GLY A 181 7.78 25.33 -1.94
N GLY A 182 8.67 24.86 -2.80
CA GLY A 182 9.21 25.62 -3.94
C GLY A 182 10.52 26.34 -3.63
N ILE A 183 10.97 27.15 -4.56
CA ILE A 183 12.18 27.96 -4.45
C ILE A 183 11.87 29.35 -3.91
N THR A 184 12.75 29.89 -3.10
CA THR A 184 12.58 31.21 -2.46
C THR A 184 12.97 32.36 -3.36
N ASP A 185 13.78 32.15 -4.42
CA ASP A 185 14.29 33.15 -5.32
C ASP A 185 14.42 32.60 -6.74
N ASP A 186 13.83 33.27 -7.71
CA ASP A 186 13.87 32.89 -9.12
C ASP A 186 15.27 32.86 -9.72
N ARG A 187 16.25 33.50 -9.08
CA ARG A 187 17.66 33.47 -9.50
C ARG A 187 18.27 32.06 -9.41
N TYR A 188 17.71 31.17 -8.60
CA TYR A 188 18.14 29.77 -8.60
C TYR A 188 17.91 29.07 -9.94
N ILE A 189 16.94 29.55 -10.72
CA ILE A 189 16.66 29.04 -12.07
C ILE A 189 17.38 29.88 -13.13
N THR A 190 17.30 31.23 -13.02
CA THR A 190 17.74 32.15 -14.07
C THR A 190 19.24 32.40 -14.09
N ASP A 191 19.90 32.39 -12.92
CA ASP A 191 21.33 32.64 -12.79
C ASP A 191 21.95 31.88 -11.61
N PRO A 192 21.94 30.53 -11.65
CA PRO A 192 22.37 29.70 -10.54
C PRO A 192 23.83 29.90 -10.17
N ALA A 193 24.69 30.27 -11.11
CA ALA A 193 26.11 30.50 -10.87
C ALA A 193 26.37 31.68 -9.94
N LYS A 194 25.54 32.72 -9.95
CA LYS A 194 25.68 33.87 -9.04
C LYS A 194 25.17 33.59 -7.64
N VAL A 195 24.10 32.81 -7.51
CA VAL A 195 23.48 32.50 -6.23
C VAL A 195 24.35 31.53 -5.44
N GLN A 196 25.06 30.62 -6.11
CA GLN A 196 25.85 29.56 -5.49
C GLN A 196 27.36 29.77 -5.54
N GLY A 197 27.82 30.99 -5.71
CA GLY A 197 29.25 31.30 -5.67
C GLY A 197 30.07 30.64 -6.77
N GLY A 198 29.50 30.45 -7.96
CA GLY A 198 30.19 29.90 -9.13
C GLY A 198 30.14 28.37 -9.27
N GLN A 199 29.37 27.68 -8.46
CA GLN A 199 29.15 26.23 -8.65
C GLN A 199 28.20 25.97 -9.80
N THR A 200 28.58 25.05 -10.67
CA THR A 200 27.78 24.68 -11.86
C THR A 200 26.70 23.62 -11.58
N SER A 201 26.74 23.00 -10.40
CA SER A 201 25.75 22.02 -9.97
C SER A 201 25.17 22.42 -8.61
N VAL A 202 23.86 22.48 -8.56
CA VAL A 202 23.10 22.79 -7.35
C VAL A 202 22.81 21.51 -6.60
N ASP A 203 23.20 21.42 -5.32
CA ASP A 203 22.68 20.37 -4.46
C ASP A 203 21.19 20.71 -4.15
N PRO A 204 20.22 19.89 -4.55
CA PRO A 204 18.80 20.16 -4.31
C PRO A 204 18.43 20.39 -2.85
N LYS A 205 19.29 19.94 -1.91
CA LYS A 205 19.09 20.13 -0.46
C LYS A 205 19.56 21.50 0.05
N THR A 206 20.29 22.24 -0.75
CA THR A 206 20.76 23.57 -0.39
C THR A 206 19.89 24.69 -0.92
N ILE A 207 18.86 24.34 -1.70
CA ILE A 207 17.84 25.28 -2.15
C ILE A 207 16.79 25.39 -1.04
N PRO A 208 16.71 26.53 -0.36
CA PRO A 208 15.75 26.75 0.70
C PRO A 208 14.32 26.83 0.17
#